data_c6d885112b0d83b5e8a9e67ff5b39718
#
_entry.id   c6d885112b0d83b5e8a9e67ff5b39718
#
_cell.length_a   1.000
_cell.length_b   1.000
_cell.length_c   1.000
_cell.angle_alpha   90.00
_cell.angle_beta   90.00
_cell.angle_gamma   90.00
#
_symmetry.space_group_name_H-M   'P 1'
#
loop_
_entity.id
_entity.type
_entity.pdbx_description
1 polymer ?
#
loop_
_entity_poly.entity_id
_entity_poly.type
_entity_poly.pdbx_seq_one_letter_code
_entity_poly.pdbx_strand_id
1 'polypeptide(L)'
;MRRGSVHAFAGVSAFLFIAAFWTSTVVSELFLDRRAVASVKMAITYALLVFVPCMLVTAASGFAMGGKSTHPLLVAKRRRMPIIGANGLLVLIPAALFLSIKAQAGAFDARFYAVQVLELLAGASNLWLMGLNI
;
A
#
# COMPACT_ATOMS: atom_id res chain seq x y z
N MET A 1 21.51 -9.49 10.76
CA MET A 1 20.26 -10.05 10.22
C MET A 1 20.47 -10.46 8.78
N ARG A 2 20.01 -11.63 8.39
CA ARG A 2 20.14 -12.09 7.00
C ARG A 2 19.26 -11.24 6.07
N ARG A 3 19.73 -11.03 4.82
CA ARG A 3 18.95 -10.28 3.83
C ARG A 3 17.56 -10.88 3.62
N GLY A 4 17.45 -12.22 3.59
CA GLY A 4 16.16 -12.89 3.45
C GLY A 4 15.20 -12.62 4.60
N SER A 5 15.70 -12.57 5.84
CA SER A 5 14.88 -12.24 7.02
C SER A 5 14.45 -10.79 7.02
N VAL A 6 15.33 -9.87 6.63
CA VAL A 6 15.00 -8.44 6.50
C VAL A 6 13.93 -8.23 5.43
N HIS A 7 14.11 -8.85 4.27
CA HIS A 7 13.15 -8.75 3.16
C HIS A 7 11.78 -9.32 3.56
N ALA A 8 11.75 -10.52 4.14
CA ALA A 8 10.52 -11.17 4.56
C ALA A 8 9.78 -10.34 5.62
N PHE A 9 10.50 -9.86 6.63
CA PHE A 9 9.91 -9.04 7.69
C PHE A 9 9.34 -7.74 7.13
N ALA A 10 10.11 -7.01 6.32
CA ALA A 10 9.68 -5.75 5.73
C ALA A 10 8.50 -5.96 4.76
N GLY A 11 8.55 -7.00 3.94
CA GLY A 11 7.52 -7.32 2.97
C GLY A 11 6.20 -7.71 3.62
N VAL A 12 6.25 -8.56 4.63
CA VAL A 12 5.05 -8.95 5.39
C VAL A 12 4.48 -7.75 6.14
N SER A 13 5.34 -6.93 6.74
CA SER A 13 4.89 -5.70 7.42
C SER A 13 4.20 -4.75 6.46
N ALA A 14 4.76 -4.53 5.28
CA ALA A 14 4.16 -3.68 4.25
C ALA A 14 2.82 -4.25 3.77
N PHE A 15 2.75 -5.56 3.57
CA PHE A 15 1.51 -6.24 3.19
C PHE A 15 0.42 -6.03 4.25
N LEU A 16 0.76 -6.21 5.52
CA LEU A 16 -0.18 -6.04 6.63
C LEU A 16 -0.64 -4.58 6.75
N PHE A 17 0.25 -3.61 6.53
CA PHE A 17 -0.15 -2.19 6.50
C PHE A 17 -1.19 -1.93 5.41
N ILE A 18 -0.94 -2.40 4.18
CA ILE A 18 -1.90 -2.19 3.08
C ILE A 18 -3.21 -2.91 3.37
N ALA A 19 -3.16 -4.13 3.89
CA ALA A 19 -4.36 -4.87 4.26
C ALA A 19 -5.17 -4.13 5.32
N ALA A 20 -4.51 -3.57 6.34
CA ALA A 20 -5.15 -2.78 7.38
C ALA A 20 -5.73 -1.48 6.81
N PHE A 21 -5.00 -0.77 5.95
CA PHE A 21 -5.49 0.44 5.30
C PHE A 21 -6.72 0.16 4.44
N TRP A 22 -6.65 -0.88 3.64
CA TRP A 22 -7.74 -1.28 2.76
C TRP A 22 -8.99 -1.67 3.55
N THR A 23 -8.82 -2.53 4.55
CA THR A 23 -9.92 -3.01 5.39
C THR A 23 -10.55 -1.87 6.18
N SER A 24 -9.75 -1.03 6.83
CA SER A 24 -10.27 0.10 7.60
C SER A 24 -10.97 1.12 6.71
N THR A 25 -10.50 1.33 5.50
CA THR A 25 -11.15 2.19 4.51
C THR A 25 -12.53 1.62 4.14
N VAL A 26 -12.60 0.34 3.77
CA VAL A 26 -13.87 -0.29 3.40
C VAL A 26 -14.87 -0.24 4.57
N VAL A 27 -14.42 -0.60 5.77
CA VAL A 27 -15.30 -0.62 6.96
C VAL A 27 -15.82 0.79 7.27
N SER A 28 -14.94 1.80 7.29
CA SER A 28 -15.34 3.17 7.61
C SER A 28 -16.27 3.76 6.55
N GLU A 29 -16.01 3.48 5.27
CA GLU A 29 -16.82 4.01 4.16
C GLU A 29 -18.21 3.38 4.09
N LEU A 30 -18.33 2.07 4.37
CA LEU A 30 -19.57 1.33 4.23
C LEU A 30 -20.43 1.31 5.50
N PHE A 31 -19.81 1.36 6.67
CA PHE A 31 -20.52 1.07 7.93
C PHE A 31 -20.44 2.20 8.95
N LEU A 32 -19.56 3.17 8.78
CA LEU A 32 -19.32 4.22 9.76
C LEU A 32 -19.64 5.59 9.16
N ASP A 33 -19.60 6.63 10.01
CA ASP A 33 -19.92 7.98 9.59
C ASP A 33 -18.70 8.71 8.98
N ARG A 34 -18.95 9.93 8.48
CA ARG A 34 -17.91 10.74 7.84
C ARG A 34 -16.78 11.10 8.79
N ARG A 35 -17.07 11.30 10.08
CA ARG A 35 -16.08 11.58 11.10
C ARG A 35 -15.11 10.40 11.26
N ALA A 36 -15.65 9.18 11.26
CA ALA A 36 -14.84 7.96 11.31
C ALA A 36 -13.96 7.81 10.06
N VAL A 37 -14.52 8.10 8.87
CA VAL A 37 -13.75 8.10 7.62
C VAL A 37 -12.59 9.10 7.71
N ALA A 38 -12.84 10.32 8.16
CA ALA A 38 -11.80 11.33 8.34
C ALA A 38 -10.72 10.88 9.31
N SER A 39 -11.10 10.24 10.43
CA SER A 39 -10.16 9.70 11.41
C SER A 39 -9.31 8.57 10.82
N VAL A 40 -9.90 7.67 10.04
CA VAL A 40 -9.18 6.59 9.36
C VAL A 40 -8.18 7.17 8.37
N LYS A 41 -8.58 8.15 7.55
CA LYS A 41 -7.69 8.80 6.59
C LYS A 41 -6.51 9.49 7.28
N MET A 42 -6.74 10.14 8.39
CA MET A 42 -5.67 10.77 9.18
C MET A 42 -4.71 9.71 9.74
N ALA A 43 -5.25 8.63 10.30
CA ALA A 43 -4.43 7.53 10.83
C ALA A 43 -3.56 6.90 9.73
N ILE A 44 -4.12 6.69 8.53
CA ILE A 44 -3.37 6.17 7.39
C ILE A 44 -2.24 7.12 7.01
N THR A 45 -2.51 8.42 6.97
CA THR A 45 -1.50 9.44 6.64
C THR A 45 -0.31 9.36 7.60
N TYR A 46 -0.55 9.26 8.91
CA TYR A 46 0.53 9.10 9.88
C TYR A 46 1.23 7.75 9.74
N ALA A 47 0.48 6.68 9.48
CA ALA A 47 1.06 5.34 9.31
C ALA A 47 1.96 5.26 8.07
N LEU A 48 1.79 6.13 7.07
CA LEU A 48 2.70 6.20 5.92
C LEU A 48 4.13 6.48 6.32
N LEU A 49 4.36 7.16 7.46
CA LEU A 49 5.71 7.44 7.97
C LEU A 49 6.47 6.16 8.31
N VAL A 50 5.76 5.08 8.64
CA VAL A 50 6.34 3.75 8.89
C VAL A 50 6.25 2.87 7.64
N PHE A 51 5.13 2.94 6.94
CA PHE A 51 4.87 2.12 5.76
C PHE A 51 5.87 2.38 4.63
N VAL A 52 6.17 3.65 4.32
CA VAL A 52 7.09 4.01 3.23
C VAL A 52 8.48 3.43 3.48
N PRO A 53 9.10 3.58 4.67
CA PRO A 53 10.37 2.91 4.96
C PRO A 53 10.31 1.38 4.80
N CYS A 54 9.20 0.74 5.22
CA CYS A 54 9.02 -0.71 5.03
C CYS A 54 9.04 -1.09 3.55
N MET A 55 8.39 -0.30 2.70
CA MET A 55 8.38 -0.52 1.26
C MET A 55 9.76 -0.34 0.64
N LEU A 56 10.50 0.68 1.08
CA LEU A 56 11.87 0.94 0.60
C LEU A 56 12.81 -0.20 0.98
N VAL A 57 12.74 -0.70 2.22
CA VAL A 57 13.54 -1.83 2.68
C VAL A 57 13.18 -3.09 1.91
N THR A 58 11.88 -3.31 1.66
CA THR A 58 11.41 -4.46 0.89
C THR A 58 11.99 -4.43 -0.53
N ALA A 59 11.93 -3.28 -1.20
CA ALA A 59 12.46 -3.11 -2.54
C ALA A 59 13.98 -3.30 -2.58
N ALA A 60 14.69 -2.62 -1.68
CA ALA A 60 16.17 -2.68 -1.65
C ALA A 60 16.66 -4.09 -1.35
N SER A 61 16.08 -4.78 -0.36
CA SER A 61 16.48 -6.14 0.00
C SER A 61 16.11 -7.15 -1.09
N GLY A 62 14.97 -6.96 -1.74
CA GLY A 62 14.53 -7.81 -2.85
C GLY A 62 15.49 -7.71 -4.05
N PHE A 63 15.87 -6.50 -4.42
CA PHE A 63 16.84 -6.29 -5.50
C PHE A 63 18.23 -6.87 -5.13
N ALA A 64 18.65 -6.70 -3.88
CA ALA A 64 19.93 -7.22 -3.42
C ALA A 64 20.01 -8.76 -3.52
N MET A 65 18.89 -9.44 -3.27
CA MET A 65 18.84 -10.90 -3.26
C MET A 65 18.56 -11.51 -4.62
N GLY A 66 17.71 -10.90 -5.42
CA GLY A 66 17.14 -11.55 -6.60
C GLY A 66 17.45 -10.91 -7.94
N GLY A 67 18.18 -9.78 -7.96
CA GLY A 67 18.31 -8.92 -9.13
C GLY A 67 18.96 -9.57 -10.36
N LYS A 68 19.78 -10.60 -10.17
CA LYS A 68 20.49 -11.27 -11.27
C LYS A 68 20.09 -12.74 -11.46
N SER A 69 19.14 -13.24 -10.70
CA SER A 69 18.71 -14.63 -10.81
C SER A 69 17.93 -14.88 -12.10
N THR A 70 18.14 -16.05 -12.70
CA THR A 70 17.41 -16.53 -13.87
C THR A 70 16.35 -17.57 -13.50
N HIS A 71 16.21 -17.91 -12.21
CA HIS A 71 15.22 -18.86 -11.75
C HIS A 71 13.79 -18.34 -12.05
N PRO A 72 12.89 -19.14 -12.66
CA PRO A 72 11.58 -18.67 -13.08
C PRO A 72 10.74 -18.00 -11.98
N LEU A 73 10.77 -18.55 -10.76
CA LEU A 73 10.04 -17.97 -9.62
C LEU A 73 10.58 -16.60 -9.22
N LEU A 74 11.92 -16.45 -9.21
CA LEU A 74 12.55 -15.18 -8.88
C LEU A 74 12.37 -14.14 -9.98
N VAL A 75 12.40 -14.56 -11.24
CA VAL A 75 12.10 -13.66 -12.37
C VAL A 75 10.68 -13.14 -12.27
N ALA A 76 9.70 -14.00 -11.96
CA ALA A 76 8.32 -13.59 -11.81
C ALA A 76 8.15 -12.58 -10.66
N LYS A 77 8.76 -12.84 -9.50
CA LYS A 77 8.72 -11.93 -8.35
C LYS A 77 9.36 -10.58 -8.69
N ARG A 78 10.51 -10.60 -9.36
CA ARG A 78 11.23 -9.40 -9.78
C ARG A 78 10.41 -8.53 -10.74
N ARG A 79 9.63 -9.14 -11.64
CA ARG A 79 8.74 -8.42 -12.56
C ARG A 79 7.60 -7.72 -11.85
N ARG A 80 7.11 -8.29 -10.73
CA ARG A 80 6.02 -7.70 -9.95
C ARG A 80 6.48 -6.51 -9.12
N MET A 81 7.73 -6.49 -8.67
CA MET A 81 8.26 -5.46 -7.78
C MET A 81 8.10 -4.02 -8.33
N PRO A 82 8.50 -3.72 -9.58
CA PRO A 82 8.31 -2.37 -10.13
C PRO A 82 6.83 -1.98 -10.22
N ILE A 83 5.95 -2.92 -10.52
CA ILE A 83 4.50 -2.67 -10.60
C ILE A 83 3.96 -2.31 -9.23
N ILE A 84 4.32 -3.09 -8.20
CA ILE A 84 3.92 -2.82 -6.82
C ILE A 84 4.43 -1.46 -6.37
N GLY A 85 5.71 -1.18 -6.61
CA GLY A 85 6.34 0.08 -6.21
C GLY A 85 5.74 1.29 -6.92
N ALA A 86 5.54 1.20 -8.24
CA ALA A 86 4.95 2.29 -9.02
C ALA A 86 3.51 2.54 -8.59
N ASN A 87 2.71 1.49 -8.42
CA ASN A 87 1.34 1.60 -7.97
C ASN A 87 1.26 2.25 -6.58
N GLY A 88 2.10 1.82 -5.64
CA GLY A 88 2.15 2.39 -4.29
C GLY A 88 2.59 3.84 -4.30
N LEU A 89 3.68 4.16 -5.00
CA LEU A 89 4.26 5.50 -5.00
C LEU A 89 3.45 6.51 -5.81
N LEU A 90 2.95 6.11 -6.98
CA LEU A 90 2.31 7.04 -7.93
C LEU A 90 0.79 7.08 -7.82
N VAL A 91 0.17 6.08 -7.24
CA VAL A 91 -1.29 6.00 -7.11
C VAL A 91 -1.72 6.01 -5.64
N LEU A 92 -1.25 5.05 -4.85
CA LEU A 92 -1.74 4.88 -3.47
C LEU A 92 -1.36 6.02 -2.55
N ILE A 93 -0.10 6.46 -2.56
CA ILE A 93 0.34 7.56 -1.68
C ILE A 93 -0.33 8.88 -2.05
N PRO A 94 -0.32 9.33 -3.32
CA PRO A 94 -1.06 10.53 -3.70
C PRO A 94 -2.55 10.45 -3.42
N ALA A 95 -3.18 9.30 -3.66
CA ALA A 95 -4.60 9.09 -3.38
C ALA A 95 -4.89 9.20 -1.89
N ALA A 96 -4.06 8.57 -1.04
CA ALA A 96 -4.23 8.62 0.41
C ALA A 96 -4.14 10.06 0.94
N LEU A 97 -3.17 10.83 0.46
CA LEU A 97 -3.00 12.23 0.86
C LEU A 97 -4.16 13.10 0.38
N PHE A 98 -4.59 12.94 -0.87
CA PHE A 98 -5.73 13.65 -1.44
C PHE A 98 -7.01 13.37 -0.65
N LEU A 99 -7.29 12.09 -0.37
CA LEU A 99 -8.48 11.68 0.35
C LEU A 99 -8.46 12.18 1.79
N SER A 100 -7.31 12.17 2.46
CA SER A 100 -7.17 12.69 3.81
C SER A 100 -7.46 14.19 3.86
N ILE A 101 -6.89 14.97 2.93
CA ILE A 101 -7.12 16.41 2.85
C ILE A 101 -8.61 16.72 2.64
N LYS A 102 -9.26 16.03 1.70
CA LYS A 102 -10.69 16.23 1.43
C LYS A 102 -11.56 15.80 2.61
N ALA A 103 -11.24 14.68 3.26
CA ALA A 103 -12.00 14.19 4.41
C ALA A 103 -11.88 15.14 5.60
N GLN A 104 -10.68 15.70 5.87
CA GLN A 104 -10.49 16.67 6.95
C GLN A 104 -11.24 17.97 6.69
N ALA A 105 -11.41 18.34 5.41
CA ALA A 105 -12.18 19.51 5.00
C ALA A 105 -13.69 19.24 4.91
N GLY A 106 -14.14 18.01 5.15
CA GLY A 106 -15.54 17.61 5.01
C GLY A 106 -16.04 17.54 3.57
N ALA A 107 -15.13 17.48 2.60
CA ALA A 107 -15.43 17.53 1.17
C ALA A 107 -15.66 16.13 0.58
N PHE A 108 -16.74 15.47 0.94
CA PHE A 108 -17.14 14.14 0.48
C PHE A 108 -17.95 14.25 -0.81
N ASP A 109 -17.31 14.68 -1.88
CA ASP A 109 -17.93 14.91 -3.19
C ASP A 109 -17.62 13.79 -4.19
N ALA A 110 -18.02 13.98 -5.46
CA ALA A 110 -17.78 13.00 -6.52
C ALA A 110 -16.28 12.73 -6.74
N ARG A 111 -15.44 13.76 -6.59
CA ARG A 111 -13.98 13.60 -6.73
C ARG A 111 -13.42 12.73 -5.61
N PHE A 112 -13.90 12.94 -4.38
CA PHE A 112 -13.51 12.09 -3.24
C PHE A 112 -13.80 10.63 -3.54
N TYR A 113 -15.03 10.31 -3.92
CA TYR A 113 -15.44 8.92 -4.15
C TYR A 113 -14.78 8.32 -5.38
N ALA A 114 -14.54 9.10 -6.44
CA ALA A 114 -13.81 8.62 -7.61
C ALA A 114 -12.37 8.21 -7.25
N VAL A 115 -11.66 9.03 -6.48
CA VAL A 115 -10.31 8.71 -6.01
C VAL A 115 -10.34 7.57 -5.00
N GLN A 116 -11.38 7.49 -4.16
CA GLN A 116 -11.54 6.39 -3.20
C GLN A 116 -11.69 5.05 -3.91
N VAL A 117 -12.47 4.97 -4.98
CA VAL A 117 -12.59 3.75 -5.78
C VAL A 117 -11.25 3.39 -6.41
N LEU A 118 -10.55 4.39 -6.97
CA LEU A 118 -9.21 4.17 -7.52
C LEU A 118 -8.24 3.63 -6.47
N GLU A 119 -8.23 4.21 -5.27
CA GLU A 119 -7.39 3.75 -4.17
C GLU A 119 -7.70 2.30 -3.79
N LEU A 120 -8.97 1.94 -3.69
CA LEU A 120 -9.38 0.57 -3.33
C LEU A 120 -8.97 -0.44 -4.41
N LEU A 121 -9.14 -0.09 -5.69
CA LEU A 121 -8.72 -0.96 -6.79
C LEU A 121 -7.20 -1.11 -6.84
N ALA A 122 -6.47 -0.02 -6.69
CA ALA A 122 -5.01 -0.05 -6.68
C ALA A 122 -4.48 -0.80 -5.45
N GLY A 123 -5.10 -0.61 -4.29
CA GLY A 123 -4.73 -1.32 -3.06
C GLY A 123 -4.99 -2.82 -3.18
N ALA A 124 -6.16 -3.22 -3.71
CA ALA A 124 -6.47 -4.62 -3.95
C ALA A 124 -5.48 -5.25 -4.92
N SER A 125 -5.10 -4.53 -5.98
CA SER A 125 -4.09 -5.00 -6.94
C SER A 125 -2.73 -5.21 -6.26
N ASN A 126 -2.31 -4.28 -5.40
CA ASN A 126 -1.07 -4.41 -4.65
C ASN A 126 -1.11 -5.59 -3.66
N LEU A 127 -2.23 -5.78 -2.96
CA LEU A 127 -2.39 -6.93 -2.07
C LEU A 127 -2.28 -8.24 -2.83
N TRP A 128 -2.89 -8.33 -4.02
CA TRP A 128 -2.79 -9.51 -4.87
C TRP A 128 -1.35 -9.77 -5.30
N LEU A 129 -0.67 -8.75 -5.84
CA LEU A 129 0.70 -8.89 -6.33
C LEU A 129 1.69 -9.19 -5.19
N MET A 130 1.54 -8.53 -4.05
CA MET A 130 2.39 -8.77 -2.88
C MET A 130 2.13 -10.16 -2.31
N GLY A 131 0.88 -10.60 -2.26
CA GLY A 131 0.53 -11.95 -1.84
C GLY A 131 1.19 -13.02 -2.71
N LEU A 132 1.26 -12.80 -4.03
CA LEU A 132 1.96 -13.70 -4.94
C LEU A 132 3.48 -13.72 -4.69
N ASN A 133 4.03 -12.64 -4.12
CA ASN A 133 5.47 -12.54 -3.83
C ASN A 133 5.85 -13.03 -2.42
N ILE A 134 4.89 -13.26 -1.57
CA ILE A 134 5.12 -13.86 -0.26
C ILE A 134 5.08 -15.38 -0.40
#